data_5d4dae40ce10339831485efe97f306fe
#
_entry.id   5d4dae40ce10339831485efe97f306fe
#
_cell.length_a   1.000
_cell.length_b   1.000
_cell.length_c   1.000
_cell.angle_alpha   90.00
_cell.angle_beta   90.00
_cell.angle_gamma   90.00
#
_symmetry.space_group_name_H-M   'P 1'
#
loop_
_entity.id
_entity.type
_entity.pdbx_description
1 polymer ?
#
loop_
_entity_poly.entity_id
_entity_poly.type
_entity_poly.pdbx_seq_one_letter_code
_entity_poly.pdbx_strand_id
1 'polypeptide(L)'
;MGSEMCIRDRCYTKKEGQKLTTSDKIDKIVTNRWLALPIFAVVMFIVYYVSVTTVGTWATDWANDGVFGDGWHLFTIGTGAYEEAAEPYDDAMNVINAFVEADGDEDLAAVIDSESEDYDPIAAVAAVQEFAAGIDASATADYTLEDEETLATEDVTYTGAELAEAVDVYAADGAEAPDPADYGIWVPGIPVLLESGLDAIGCADWLKGLILDGIVAGVGAVLGFVPQMLVLFIFLAFLESCGYMARIAFIMDRIFRKFGLSGKSFIPMLIGSGCGVPGIMASRTIENDRDRKMTIMTVSYTHLTLPTIYSV
;
A
#
# COMPACT_ATOMS: atom_id res chain seq x y z
N MET A 1 35.07 35.56 17.87
CA MET A 1 34.29 35.25 16.65
C MET A 1 34.42 36.31 15.53
N GLY A 2 35.36 37.26 15.61
CA GLY A 2 35.56 38.31 14.59
C GLY A 2 36.76 38.15 13.67
N SER A 3 37.70 37.28 13.98
CA SER A 3 38.98 37.19 13.26
C SER A 3 38.98 36.21 12.08
N GLU A 4 38.21 35.16 12.09
CA GLU A 4 38.19 34.15 11.02
C GLU A 4 37.46 34.63 9.77
N MET A 5 36.47 35.50 9.92
CA MET A 5 35.67 36.06 8.83
C MET A 5 36.53 37.04 7.96
N CYS A 6 37.44 37.78 8.62
CA CYS A 6 38.38 38.71 7.91
C CYS A 6 39.46 37.99 7.12
N ILE A 7 39.85 36.77 7.50
CA ILE A 7 40.92 36.00 6.78
C ILE A 7 40.31 35.42 5.50
N ARG A 8 39.06 35.00 5.52
CA ARG A 8 38.36 34.41 4.36
C ARG A 8 38.16 35.43 3.23
N ASP A 9 37.81 36.68 3.56
CA ASP A 9 37.59 37.73 2.57
C ASP A 9 38.87 38.23 1.92
N ARG A 10 40.03 38.06 2.57
CA ARG A 10 41.35 38.45 2.00
C ARG A 10 41.96 37.45 1.03
N CYS A 11 41.55 36.18 1.13
CA CYS A 11 42.10 35.09 0.31
C CYS A 11 41.29 34.77 -0.94
N TYR A 12 40.07 35.34 -1.09
CA TYR A 12 39.18 35.05 -2.20
C TYR A 12 39.02 36.24 -3.14
N THR A 13 39.84 36.34 -4.13
CA THR A 13 39.64 37.25 -5.28
C THR A 13 38.62 36.57 -6.22
N LYS A 14 37.39 37.04 -6.19
CA LYS A 14 36.37 36.61 -7.13
C LYS A 14 36.78 37.02 -8.54
N LYS A 15 37.11 36.04 -9.41
CA LYS A 15 37.30 36.30 -10.84
C LYS A 15 35.96 36.80 -11.41
N GLU A 16 35.88 38.08 -11.73
CA GLU A 16 34.78 38.64 -12.50
C GLU A 16 34.78 37.96 -13.88
N GLY A 17 33.73 37.19 -14.18
CA GLY A 17 33.54 36.58 -15.49
C GLY A 17 33.22 35.08 -15.53
N GLN A 18 32.97 34.42 -14.41
CA GLN A 18 32.43 33.05 -14.49
C GLN A 18 30.99 33.10 -15.05
N LYS A 19 30.84 32.55 -16.28
CA LYS A 19 29.51 32.26 -16.85
C LYS A 19 28.73 31.42 -15.82
N LEU A 20 27.54 31.89 -15.46
CA LEU A 20 26.63 31.16 -14.61
C LEU A 20 26.55 29.70 -15.06
N THR A 21 26.91 28.77 -14.20
CA THR A 21 26.80 27.36 -14.49
C THR A 21 25.32 27.01 -14.62
N THR A 22 25.02 25.91 -15.28
CA THR A 22 23.61 25.45 -15.41
C THR A 22 22.97 25.27 -14.03
N SER A 23 23.76 24.85 -13.04
CA SER A 23 23.33 24.75 -11.65
C SER A 23 22.92 26.11 -11.07
N ASP A 24 23.70 27.19 -11.32
CA ASP A 24 23.39 28.54 -10.82
C ASP A 24 22.10 29.11 -11.44
N LYS A 25 21.80 28.72 -12.69
CA LYS A 25 20.54 29.12 -13.35
C LYS A 25 19.33 28.41 -12.77
N ILE A 26 19.46 27.10 -12.52
CA ILE A 26 18.43 26.30 -11.86
C ILE A 26 18.19 26.85 -10.45
N ASP A 27 19.25 27.12 -9.71
CA ASP A 27 19.16 27.71 -8.38
C ASP A 27 18.40 29.03 -8.36
N LYS A 28 18.66 29.90 -9.33
CA LYS A 28 17.98 31.18 -9.42
C LYS A 28 16.48 31.07 -9.66
N ILE A 29 16.06 29.99 -10.34
CA ILE A 29 14.65 29.70 -10.60
C ILE A 29 14.02 29.06 -9.34
N VAL A 30 14.68 28.05 -8.78
CA VAL A 30 14.18 27.27 -7.63
C VAL A 30 14.14 28.10 -6.34
N THR A 31 15.07 29.06 -6.18
CA THR A 31 15.12 29.97 -5.01
C THR A 31 14.33 31.27 -5.20
N ASN A 32 13.65 31.43 -6.33
CA ASN A 32 12.83 32.62 -6.57
C ASN A 32 11.66 32.64 -5.59
N ARG A 33 11.51 33.72 -4.86
CA ARG A 33 10.58 33.90 -3.73
C ARG A 33 9.11 33.54 -4.03
N TRP A 34 8.68 33.72 -5.27
CA TRP A 34 7.30 33.44 -5.69
C TRP A 34 7.13 32.09 -6.35
N LEU A 35 8.19 31.62 -7.05
CA LEU A 35 8.16 30.34 -7.76
C LEU A 35 8.59 29.14 -6.89
N ALA A 36 9.36 29.38 -5.82
CA ALA A 36 9.88 28.30 -4.99
C ALA A 36 8.78 27.46 -4.34
N LEU A 37 7.70 28.11 -3.86
CA LEU A 37 6.59 27.42 -3.18
C LEU A 37 5.77 26.54 -4.13
N PRO A 38 5.31 27.01 -5.31
CA PRO A 38 4.62 26.15 -6.25
C PRO A 38 5.53 25.05 -6.85
N ILE A 39 6.80 25.35 -7.13
CA ILE A 39 7.76 24.32 -7.59
C ILE A 39 7.93 23.24 -6.52
N PHE A 40 8.05 23.63 -5.25
CA PHE A 40 8.12 22.70 -4.14
C PHE A 40 6.88 21.82 -4.06
N ALA A 41 5.68 22.40 -4.15
CA ALA A 41 4.43 21.65 -4.12
C ALA A 41 4.35 20.63 -5.27
N VAL A 42 4.77 21.01 -6.48
CA VAL A 42 4.80 20.10 -7.64
C VAL A 42 5.82 18.97 -7.45
N VAL A 43 7.04 19.28 -7.00
CA VAL A 43 8.07 18.26 -6.75
C VAL A 43 7.61 17.28 -5.68
N MET A 44 7.03 17.76 -4.58
CA MET A 44 6.52 16.90 -3.53
C MET A 44 5.33 16.07 -3.99
N PHE A 45 4.41 16.66 -4.76
CA PHE A 45 3.30 15.92 -5.35
C PHE A 45 3.81 14.78 -6.24
N ILE A 46 4.79 15.04 -7.10
CA ILE A 46 5.38 13.99 -7.96
C ILE A 46 6.02 12.88 -7.11
N VAL A 47 6.79 13.25 -6.08
CA VAL A 47 7.44 12.27 -5.20
C VAL A 47 6.40 11.41 -4.47
N TYR A 48 5.37 12.01 -3.89
CA TYR A 48 4.31 11.26 -3.24
C TYR A 48 3.51 10.42 -4.22
N TYR A 49 3.14 10.98 -5.36
CA TYR A 49 2.40 10.25 -6.39
C TYR A 49 3.16 9.01 -6.87
N VAL A 50 4.43 9.15 -7.22
CA VAL A 50 5.26 8.02 -7.66
C VAL A 50 5.51 7.02 -6.53
N SER A 51 5.73 7.51 -5.31
CA SER A 51 6.03 6.65 -4.16
C SER A 51 4.82 5.91 -3.62
N VAL A 52 3.62 6.49 -3.73
CA VAL A 52 2.40 5.90 -3.14
C VAL A 52 1.58 5.17 -4.19
N THR A 53 1.35 5.77 -5.37
CA THR A 53 0.41 5.24 -6.37
C THR A 53 1.03 4.37 -7.46
N THR A 54 2.35 4.38 -7.66
CA THR A 54 2.98 3.59 -8.72
C THR A 54 3.96 2.56 -8.17
N VAL A 55 5.16 3.00 -7.82
CA VAL A 55 6.21 2.08 -7.34
C VAL A 55 5.88 1.54 -5.95
N GLY A 56 5.26 2.38 -5.10
CA GLY A 56 4.91 1.98 -3.74
C GLY A 56 3.81 0.92 -3.72
N THR A 57 2.72 1.10 -4.46
CA THR A 57 1.63 0.13 -4.59
C THR A 57 2.17 -1.20 -5.09
N TRP A 58 2.79 -1.20 -6.26
CA TRP A 58 3.38 -2.42 -6.82
C TRP A 58 4.32 -3.16 -5.85
N ALA A 59 5.14 -2.43 -5.09
CA ALA A 59 6.06 -3.04 -4.13
C ALA A 59 5.35 -3.56 -2.88
N THR A 60 4.25 -2.92 -2.48
CA THR A 60 3.41 -3.32 -1.35
C THR A 60 2.59 -4.55 -1.69
N ASP A 61 1.96 -4.60 -2.86
CA ASP A 61 1.17 -5.73 -3.35
C ASP A 61 2.07 -6.96 -3.52
N TRP A 62 3.25 -6.79 -4.12
CA TRP A 62 4.24 -7.87 -4.17
C TRP A 62 4.64 -8.38 -2.77
N ALA A 63 4.71 -7.51 -1.77
CA ALA A 63 5.06 -7.93 -0.42
C ALA A 63 3.87 -8.56 0.30
N ASN A 64 2.67 -8.02 0.17
CA ASN A 64 1.47 -8.53 0.86
C ASN A 64 0.99 -9.83 0.23
N ASP A 65 0.75 -9.84 -1.07
CA ASP A 65 0.15 -10.97 -1.76
C ASP A 65 1.20 -12.02 -2.13
N GLY A 66 2.39 -11.55 -2.53
CA GLY A 66 3.47 -12.45 -2.91
C GLY A 66 4.21 -13.07 -1.73
N VAL A 67 4.71 -12.27 -0.80
CA VAL A 67 5.58 -12.76 0.28
C VAL A 67 4.78 -13.20 1.50
N PHE A 68 3.77 -12.43 1.89
CA PHE A 68 2.93 -12.68 3.08
C PHE A 68 1.54 -13.22 2.75
N GLY A 69 1.17 -13.33 1.48
CA GLY A 69 -0.02 -14.00 0.97
C GLY A 69 0.31 -15.37 0.38
N ASP A 70 -0.40 -15.73 -0.67
CA ASP A 70 -0.37 -17.07 -1.28
C ASP A 70 0.94 -17.35 -2.02
N GLY A 71 1.56 -16.32 -2.59
CA GLY A 71 2.80 -16.46 -3.34
C GLY A 71 2.86 -15.57 -4.58
N TRP A 72 3.85 -15.81 -5.43
CA TRP A 72 4.08 -14.98 -6.62
C TRP A 72 4.81 -15.74 -7.72
N HIS A 73 4.54 -15.34 -8.97
CA HIS A 73 5.27 -15.87 -10.12
C HIS A 73 6.63 -15.18 -10.26
N LEU A 74 7.70 -15.98 -10.32
CA LEU A 74 9.07 -15.47 -10.46
C LEU A 74 9.21 -14.67 -11.76
N PHE A 75 9.66 -13.42 -11.65
CA PHE A 75 9.77 -12.45 -12.75
C PHE A 75 8.45 -12.16 -13.50
N THR A 76 7.31 -12.30 -12.85
CA THR A 76 5.97 -12.11 -13.46
C THR A 76 5.71 -13.02 -14.67
N ILE A 77 6.48 -14.13 -14.79
CA ILE A 77 6.29 -15.09 -15.89
C ILE A 77 5.13 -16.00 -15.54
N GLY A 78 4.03 -15.88 -16.28
CA GLY A 78 2.81 -16.67 -16.07
C GLY A 78 1.69 -15.92 -15.35
N THR A 79 1.95 -14.78 -14.69
CA THR A 79 0.91 -14.00 -13.98
C THR A 79 -0.29 -13.68 -14.88
N GLY A 80 -0.06 -13.13 -16.07
CA GLY A 80 -1.19 -12.78 -16.95
C GLY A 80 -1.96 -14.00 -17.51
N ALA A 81 -1.29 -15.16 -17.65
CA ALA A 81 -1.98 -16.38 -18.06
C ALA A 81 -2.79 -17.00 -16.91
N TYR A 82 -2.29 -16.86 -15.68
CA TYR A 82 -3.01 -17.25 -14.48
C TYR A 82 -4.23 -16.36 -14.25
N GLU A 83 -4.05 -15.02 -14.29
CA GLU A 83 -5.15 -14.05 -14.13
C GLU A 83 -6.27 -14.30 -15.16
N GLU A 84 -5.92 -14.53 -16.45
CA GLU A 84 -6.90 -14.84 -17.49
C GLU A 84 -7.66 -16.16 -17.22
N ALA A 85 -7.01 -17.11 -16.55
CA ALA A 85 -7.63 -18.39 -16.20
C ALA A 85 -8.42 -18.32 -14.87
N ALA A 86 -8.01 -17.49 -13.92
CA ALA A 86 -8.66 -17.34 -12.62
C ALA A 86 -9.89 -16.41 -12.70
N GLU A 87 -9.86 -15.36 -13.53
CA GLU A 87 -10.93 -14.37 -13.65
C GLU A 87 -12.34 -15.00 -13.81
N PRO A 88 -12.58 -16.00 -14.69
CA PRO A 88 -13.91 -16.60 -14.82
C PRO A 88 -14.35 -17.36 -13.57
N TYR A 89 -13.41 -17.99 -12.85
CA TYR A 89 -13.70 -18.70 -11.61
C TYR A 89 -14.05 -17.73 -10.48
N ASP A 90 -13.28 -16.66 -10.33
CA ASP A 90 -13.49 -15.63 -9.31
C ASP A 90 -14.81 -14.90 -9.53
N ASP A 91 -15.14 -14.55 -10.79
CA ASP A 91 -16.43 -13.96 -11.14
C ASP A 91 -17.58 -14.91 -10.81
N ALA A 92 -17.43 -16.21 -11.11
CA ALA A 92 -18.45 -17.21 -10.78
C ALA A 92 -18.65 -17.36 -9.26
N MET A 93 -17.56 -17.35 -8.50
CA MET A 93 -17.62 -17.39 -7.03
C MET A 93 -18.29 -16.16 -6.44
N ASN A 94 -18.03 -14.97 -6.97
CA ASN A 94 -18.69 -13.73 -6.53
C ASN A 94 -20.21 -13.81 -6.73
N VAL A 95 -20.65 -14.32 -7.87
CA VAL A 95 -22.09 -14.53 -8.14
C VAL A 95 -22.70 -15.56 -7.19
N ILE A 96 -22.05 -16.71 -6.97
CA ILE A 96 -22.52 -17.76 -6.07
C ILE A 96 -22.60 -17.23 -4.64
N ASN A 97 -21.56 -16.56 -4.15
CA ASN A 97 -21.52 -15.99 -2.82
C ASN A 97 -22.62 -14.95 -2.60
N ALA A 98 -22.91 -14.12 -3.61
CA ALA A 98 -24.00 -13.14 -3.55
C ALA A 98 -25.35 -13.78 -3.25
N PHE A 99 -25.66 -14.90 -3.90
CA PHE A 99 -26.93 -15.60 -3.69
C PHE A 99 -26.95 -16.41 -2.40
N VAL A 100 -25.84 -17.00 -2.00
CA VAL A 100 -25.71 -17.74 -0.72
C VAL A 100 -25.87 -16.78 0.46
N GLU A 101 -25.25 -15.60 0.40
CA GLU A 101 -25.39 -14.56 1.42
C GLU A 101 -26.81 -13.99 1.47
N ALA A 102 -27.44 -13.77 0.32
CA ALA A 102 -28.82 -13.27 0.24
C ALA A 102 -29.85 -14.26 0.81
N ASP A 103 -29.63 -15.57 0.66
CA ASP A 103 -30.48 -16.62 1.23
C ASP A 103 -30.17 -16.88 2.71
N GLY A 104 -28.94 -16.58 3.15
CA GLY A 104 -28.48 -16.80 4.52
C GLY A 104 -28.22 -18.28 4.86
N ASP A 105 -27.87 -19.09 3.86
CA ASP A 105 -27.58 -20.52 4.04
C ASP A 105 -26.11 -20.71 4.51
N GLU A 106 -25.94 -20.71 5.85
CA GLU A 106 -24.61 -20.93 6.47
C GLU A 106 -24.06 -22.34 6.21
N ASP A 107 -24.96 -23.35 6.01
CA ASP A 107 -24.52 -24.71 5.74
C ASP A 107 -23.92 -24.81 4.34
N LEU A 108 -24.54 -24.16 3.35
CA LEU A 108 -23.98 -24.09 1.98
C LEU A 108 -22.69 -23.28 1.93
N ALA A 109 -22.63 -22.14 2.63
CA ALA A 109 -21.42 -21.33 2.75
C ALA A 109 -20.24 -22.17 3.27
N ALA A 110 -20.46 -23.01 4.28
CA ALA A 110 -19.43 -23.90 4.81
C ALA A 110 -19.00 -25.02 3.83
N VAL A 111 -19.89 -25.47 2.95
CA VAL A 111 -19.59 -26.51 1.96
C VAL A 111 -18.79 -25.97 0.77
N ILE A 112 -18.99 -24.72 0.39
CA ILE A 112 -18.28 -24.06 -0.71
C ILE A 112 -16.96 -23.41 -0.26
N ASP A 113 -16.68 -23.36 1.03
CA ASP A 113 -15.45 -22.83 1.57
C ASP A 113 -14.27 -23.75 1.26
N SER A 114 -13.48 -23.37 0.25
CA SER A 114 -12.30 -24.12 -0.20
C SER A 114 -11.16 -24.15 0.82
N GLU A 115 -11.17 -23.28 1.84
CA GLU A 115 -10.18 -23.24 2.92
C GLU A 115 -10.51 -24.22 4.06
N SER A 116 -11.72 -24.82 4.03
CA SER A 116 -12.15 -25.79 5.04
C SER A 116 -11.38 -27.12 4.94
N GLU A 117 -10.95 -27.67 6.08
CA GLU A 117 -10.27 -28.99 6.12
C GLU A 117 -11.12 -30.13 5.57
N ASP A 118 -12.45 -30.04 5.64
CA ASP A 118 -13.40 -31.04 5.18
C ASP A 118 -13.94 -30.73 3.76
N TYR A 119 -13.28 -29.83 3.01
CA TYR A 119 -13.71 -29.45 1.66
C TYR A 119 -13.70 -30.63 0.69
N ASP A 120 -14.85 -30.88 0.09
CA ASP A 120 -15.02 -31.89 -0.97
C ASP A 120 -15.56 -31.19 -2.24
N PRO A 121 -14.70 -31.02 -3.27
CA PRO A 121 -15.11 -30.36 -4.52
C PRO A 121 -16.35 -30.98 -5.17
N ILE A 122 -16.51 -32.30 -5.09
CA ILE A 122 -17.66 -32.99 -5.68
C ILE A 122 -18.95 -32.67 -4.91
N ALA A 123 -18.85 -32.62 -3.58
CA ALA A 123 -19.99 -32.25 -2.75
C ALA A 123 -20.36 -30.77 -2.94
N ALA A 124 -19.36 -29.87 -3.06
CA ALA A 124 -19.55 -28.46 -3.31
C ALA A 124 -20.26 -28.20 -4.66
N VAL A 125 -19.82 -28.82 -5.75
CA VAL A 125 -20.52 -28.72 -7.05
C VAL A 125 -21.96 -29.18 -6.95
N ALA A 126 -22.20 -30.33 -6.30
CA ALA A 126 -23.55 -30.87 -6.18
C ALA A 126 -24.48 -29.95 -5.34
N ALA A 127 -23.95 -29.39 -4.25
CA ALA A 127 -24.71 -28.50 -3.37
C ALA A 127 -25.03 -27.18 -4.10
N VAL A 128 -24.08 -26.58 -4.80
CA VAL A 128 -24.31 -25.35 -5.57
C VAL A 128 -25.31 -25.58 -6.71
N GLN A 129 -25.23 -26.70 -7.41
CA GLN A 129 -26.20 -27.06 -8.46
C GLN A 129 -27.61 -27.26 -7.90
N GLU A 130 -27.78 -27.93 -6.74
CA GLU A 130 -29.07 -28.09 -6.09
C GLU A 130 -29.65 -26.75 -5.61
N PHE A 131 -28.80 -25.90 -5.05
CA PHE A 131 -29.15 -24.54 -4.64
C PHE A 131 -29.66 -23.71 -5.81
N ALA A 132 -28.86 -23.62 -6.90
CA ALA A 132 -29.20 -22.85 -8.08
C ALA A 132 -30.47 -23.34 -8.80
N ALA A 133 -30.75 -24.64 -8.76
CA ALA A 133 -31.99 -25.21 -9.32
C ALA A 133 -33.27 -24.73 -8.58
N GLY A 134 -33.12 -24.25 -7.35
CA GLY A 134 -34.22 -23.67 -6.58
C GLY A 134 -34.48 -22.19 -6.84
N ILE A 135 -33.58 -21.50 -7.56
CA ILE A 135 -33.62 -20.06 -7.78
C ILE A 135 -34.21 -19.74 -9.13
N ASP A 136 -35.16 -18.80 -9.19
CA ASP A 136 -35.72 -18.32 -10.47
C ASP A 136 -34.71 -17.44 -11.21
N ALA A 137 -34.63 -17.56 -12.56
CA ALA A 137 -33.74 -16.75 -13.42
C ALA A 137 -33.98 -15.23 -13.28
N SER A 138 -35.13 -14.81 -12.77
CA SER A 138 -35.46 -13.40 -12.52
C SER A 138 -35.15 -12.94 -11.08
N ALA A 139 -34.69 -13.83 -10.22
CA ALA A 139 -34.23 -13.46 -8.88
C ALA A 139 -33.02 -12.56 -8.98
N THR A 140 -32.86 -11.68 -8.00
CA THR A 140 -31.71 -10.80 -7.91
C THR A 140 -31.09 -10.84 -6.53
N ALA A 141 -29.77 -10.82 -6.47
CA ALA A 141 -29.00 -10.69 -5.23
C ALA A 141 -28.07 -9.49 -5.34
N ASP A 142 -28.04 -8.68 -4.29
CA ASP A 142 -27.12 -7.54 -4.20
C ASP A 142 -25.87 -8.02 -3.46
N TYR A 143 -24.72 -7.70 -3.99
CA TYR A 143 -23.42 -8.04 -3.43
C TYR A 143 -22.49 -6.84 -3.43
N THR A 144 -21.75 -6.67 -2.36
CA THR A 144 -20.78 -5.58 -2.24
C THR A 144 -19.41 -6.15 -2.55
N LEU A 145 -18.88 -5.82 -3.72
CA LEU A 145 -17.48 -6.11 -4.07
C LEU A 145 -16.61 -5.10 -3.37
N GLU A 146 -15.62 -5.57 -2.64
CA GLU A 146 -14.58 -4.75 -2.05
C GLU A 146 -13.30 -4.92 -2.87
N ASP A 147 -12.81 -3.83 -3.42
CA ASP A 147 -11.53 -3.78 -4.11
C ASP A 147 -10.40 -3.80 -3.06
N GLU A 148 -9.64 -4.87 -3.03
CA GLU A 148 -8.58 -5.11 -2.02
C GLU A 148 -7.48 -4.04 -2.05
N GLU A 149 -7.21 -3.42 -3.22
CA GLU A 149 -6.17 -2.41 -3.37
C GLU A 149 -6.64 -1.02 -2.89
N THR A 150 -7.87 -0.65 -3.25
CA THR A 150 -8.39 0.71 -3.01
C THR A 150 -9.31 0.80 -1.80
N LEU A 151 -9.75 -0.34 -1.24
CA LEU A 151 -10.82 -0.45 -0.25
C LEU A 151 -12.11 0.25 -0.71
N ALA A 152 -12.27 0.39 -2.02
CA ALA A 152 -13.48 0.91 -2.61
C ALA A 152 -14.52 -0.20 -2.68
N THR A 153 -15.72 0.10 -2.23
CA THR A 153 -16.84 -0.82 -2.29
C THR A 153 -17.72 -0.48 -3.49
N GLU A 154 -18.07 -1.47 -4.29
CA GLU A 154 -19.00 -1.34 -5.40
C GLU A 154 -20.17 -2.30 -5.17
N ASP A 155 -21.39 -1.76 -5.11
CA ASP A 155 -22.59 -2.58 -4.99
C ASP A 155 -22.99 -3.06 -6.38
N VAL A 156 -22.96 -4.38 -6.56
CA VAL A 156 -23.32 -5.05 -7.81
C VAL A 156 -24.57 -5.92 -7.57
N THR A 157 -25.50 -5.89 -8.51
CA THR A 157 -26.72 -6.73 -8.46
C THR A 157 -26.61 -7.83 -9.49
N TYR A 158 -26.59 -9.07 -9.05
CA TYR A 158 -26.57 -10.25 -9.92
C TYR A 158 -27.95 -10.83 -10.11
N THR A 159 -28.16 -11.44 -11.29
CA THR A 159 -29.43 -12.09 -11.66
C THR A 159 -29.35 -13.62 -11.54
N GLY A 160 -30.47 -14.31 -11.34
CA GLY A 160 -30.51 -15.77 -11.32
C GLY A 160 -30.07 -16.43 -12.65
N ALA A 161 -30.10 -15.67 -13.76
CA ALA A 161 -29.56 -16.14 -15.03
C ALA A 161 -28.02 -16.16 -15.01
N GLU A 162 -27.40 -15.17 -14.42
CA GLU A 162 -25.95 -15.12 -14.19
C GLU A 162 -25.51 -16.18 -13.19
N LEU A 163 -26.32 -16.46 -12.16
CA LEU A 163 -26.06 -17.59 -11.25
C LEU A 163 -26.00 -18.93 -12.00
N ALA A 164 -26.92 -19.18 -12.93
CA ALA A 164 -26.91 -20.44 -13.69
C ALA A 164 -25.63 -20.56 -14.55
N GLU A 165 -25.16 -19.47 -15.16
CA GLU A 165 -23.92 -19.43 -15.91
C GLU A 165 -22.70 -19.62 -15.00
N ALA A 166 -22.68 -18.96 -13.85
CA ALA A 166 -21.64 -19.10 -12.83
C ALA A 166 -21.51 -20.54 -12.32
N VAL A 167 -22.61 -21.22 -12.07
CA VAL A 167 -22.62 -22.62 -11.64
C VAL A 167 -22.07 -23.56 -12.71
N ASP A 168 -22.34 -23.26 -13.99
CA ASP A 168 -21.76 -24.05 -15.10
C ASP A 168 -20.24 -23.86 -15.18
N VAL A 169 -19.71 -22.65 -14.96
CA VAL A 169 -18.27 -22.37 -14.88
C VAL A 169 -17.66 -23.08 -13.69
N TYR A 170 -18.21 -22.88 -12.49
CA TYR A 170 -17.74 -23.51 -11.26
C TYR A 170 -17.69 -25.04 -11.35
N ALA A 171 -18.71 -25.65 -11.98
CA ALA A 171 -18.74 -27.10 -12.20
C ALA A 171 -17.76 -27.58 -13.27
N ALA A 172 -17.47 -26.74 -14.29
CA ALA A 172 -16.52 -27.07 -15.33
C ALA A 172 -15.06 -27.10 -14.81
N ASP A 173 -14.74 -26.19 -13.88
CA ASP A 173 -13.44 -26.12 -13.20
C ASP A 173 -13.33 -27.10 -12.03
N GLY A 174 -14.39 -27.86 -11.75
CA GLY A 174 -14.39 -28.90 -10.72
C GLY A 174 -14.42 -28.35 -9.29
N ALA A 175 -14.91 -27.13 -9.11
CA ALA A 175 -14.97 -26.41 -7.83
C ALA A 175 -13.59 -26.15 -7.19
N GLU A 176 -12.55 -26.14 -7.97
CA GLU A 176 -11.19 -25.80 -7.55
C GLU A 176 -10.70 -24.60 -8.35
N ALA A 177 -10.13 -23.60 -7.67
CA ALA A 177 -9.48 -22.50 -8.34
C ALA A 177 -8.27 -23.00 -9.16
N PRO A 178 -7.94 -22.37 -10.30
CA PRO A 178 -6.76 -22.73 -11.07
C PRO A 178 -5.49 -22.69 -10.22
N ASP A 179 -4.65 -23.75 -10.29
CA ASP A 179 -3.39 -23.77 -9.53
C ASP A 179 -2.37 -22.80 -10.17
N PRO A 180 -1.91 -21.79 -9.44
CA PRO A 180 -0.89 -20.85 -9.94
C PRO A 180 0.39 -21.53 -10.43
N ALA A 181 0.74 -22.70 -9.88
CA ALA A 181 1.94 -23.44 -10.23
C ALA A 181 1.90 -24.01 -11.66
N ASP A 182 0.73 -24.19 -12.26
CA ASP A 182 0.56 -24.71 -13.62
C ASP A 182 0.90 -23.66 -14.70
N TYR A 183 0.86 -22.37 -14.34
CA TYR A 183 1.03 -21.26 -15.29
C TYR A 183 2.44 -20.69 -15.32
N GLY A 184 3.32 -21.07 -14.37
CA GLY A 184 4.68 -20.54 -14.34
C GLY A 184 5.55 -21.06 -13.19
N ILE A 185 6.66 -20.37 -12.94
CA ILE A 185 7.50 -20.69 -11.78
C ILE A 185 6.87 -19.99 -10.55
N TRP A 186 6.08 -20.75 -9.82
CA TRP A 186 5.42 -20.30 -8.62
C TRP A 186 6.34 -20.36 -7.40
N VAL A 187 6.39 -19.30 -6.62
CA VAL A 187 7.08 -19.24 -5.33
C VAL A 187 6.00 -19.05 -4.26
N PRO A 188 5.71 -20.09 -3.47
CA PRO A 188 4.70 -19.99 -2.42
C PRO A 188 5.11 -18.95 -1.37
N GLY A 189 4.13 -18.25 -0.82
CA GLY A 189 4.31 -17.28 0.25
C GLY A 189 4.78 -17.91 1.57
N ILE A 190 5.18 -17.07 2.49
CA ILE A 190 5.62 -17.52 3.83
C ILE A 190 4.50 -18.24 4.58
N PRO A 191 3.23 -17.78 4.56
CA PRO A 191 2.13 -18.49 5.21
C PRO A 191 1.96 -19.90 4.70
N VAL A 192 1.93 -20.11 3.38
CA VAL A 192 1.76 -21.43 2.73
C VAL A 192 2.89 -22.38 3.08
N LEU A 193 4.14 -21.89 3.10
CA LEU A 193 5.30 -22.68 3.53
C LEU A 193 5.25 -23.08 5.01
N LEU A 194 4.76 -22.19 5.86
CA LEU A 194 4.60 -22.46 7.29
C LEU A 194 3.45 -23.42 7.55
N GLU A 195 2.34 -23.25 6.84
CA GLU A 195 1.18 -24.13 6.90
C GLU A 195 1.58 -25.57 6.55
N SER A 196 2.18 -25.79 5.39
CA SER A 196 2.67 -27.12 4.98
C SER A 196 3.70 -27.70 5.98
N GLY A 197 4.52 -26.87 6.59
CA GLY A 197 5.45 -27.28 7.64
C GLY A 197 4.77 -27.70 8.94
N LEU A 198 3.73 -26.99 9.36
CA LEU A 198 2.93 -27.29 10.57
C LEU A 198 2.12 -28.56 10.37
N ASP A 199 1.56 -28.78 9.18
CA ASP A 199 0.81 -30.01 8.82
C ASP A 199 1.72 -31.24 8.83
N ALA A 200 2.94 -31.11 8.30
CA ALA A 200 3.94 -32.17 8.34
C ALA A 200 4.34 -32.61 9.78
N ILE A 201 4.23 -31.70 10.76
CA ILE A 201 4.51 -31.97 12.19
C ILE A 201 3.26 -32.53 12.91
N GLY A 202 2.08 -32.40 12.30
CA GLY A 202 0.80 -32.80 12.91
C GLY A 202 0.39 -31.85 14.04
N CYS A 203 0.46 -30.56 13.80
CA CYS A 203 0.14 -29.51 14.78
C CYS A 203 -1.38 -29.49 15.01
N ALA A 204 -1.83 -29.13 16.21
CA ALA A 204 -3.25 -28.96 16.49
C ALA A 204 -3.76 -27.67 15.81
N ASP A 205 -4.99 -27.72 15.22
CA ASP A 205 -5.59 -26.67 14.38
C ASP A 205 -5.63 -25.30 15.06
N TRP A 206 -6.00 -25.25 16.35
CA TRP A 206 -6.00 -23.99 17.12
C TRP A 206 -4.62 -23.34 17.20
N LEU A 207 -3.53 -24.15 17.18
CA LEU A 207 -2.16 -23.64 17.21
C LEU A 207 -1.69 -23.20 15.83
N LYS A 208 -2.18 -23.88 14.76
CA LYS A 208 -1.99 -23.50 13.38
C LYS A 208 -2.60 -22.11 13.12
N GLY A 209 -3.89 -21.94 13.43
CA GLY A 209 -4.57 -20.64 13.33
C GLY A 209 -3.90 -19.54 14.16
N LEU A 210 -3.48 -19.83 15.39
CA LEU A 210 -2.77 -18.82 16.22
C LEU A 210 -1.46 -18.36 15.55
N ILE A 211 -0.71 -19.27 14.91
CA ILE A 211 0.57 -18.93 14.26
C ILE A 211 0.31 -18.21 12.93
N LEU A 212 -0.56 -18.71 12.08
CA LEU A 212 -0.84 -18.13 10.76
C LEU A 212 -1.61 -16.80 10.88
N ASP A 213 -2.80 -16.83 11.47
CA ASP A 213 -3.67 -15.65 11.55
C ASP A 213 -3.22 -14.63 12.61
N GLY A 214 -2.60 -15.10 13.70
CA GLY A 214 -2.12 -14.21 14.75
C GLY A 214 -0.74 -13.63 14.47
N ILE A 215 0.27 -14.50 14.29
CA ILE A 215 1.68 -14.05 14.20
C ILE A 215 2.03 -13.69 12.77
N VAL A 216 1.77 -14.56 11.80
CA VAL A 216 2.21 -14.36 10.41
C VAL A 216 1.43 -13.23 9.76
N ALA A 217 0.10 -13.24 9.85
CA ALA A 217 -0.75 -12.16 9.33
C ALA A 217 -0.44 -10.83 10.01
N GLY A 218 -0.27 -10.80 11.36
CA GLY A 218 0.08 -9.58 12.09
C GLY A 218 1.45 -9.01 11.73
N VAL A 219 2.46 -9.87 11.51
CA VAL A 219 3.79 -9.44 11.05
C VAL A 219 3.74 -9.03 9.59
N GLY A 220 3.01 -9.76 8.76
CA GLY A 220 2.79 -9.47 7.34
C GLY A 220 2.18 -8.09 7.13
N ALA A 221 1.11 -7.77 7.84
CA ALA A 221 0.46 -6.47 7.79
C ALA A 221 1.41 -5.29 8.11
N VAL A 222 2.36 -5.49 9.04
CA VAL A 222 3.37 -4.45 9.36
C VAL A 222 4.47 -4.40 8.30
N LEU A 223 4.97 -5.54 7.86
CA LEU A 223 6.06 -5.62 6.89
C LEU A 223 5.61 -5.26 5.47
N GLY A 224 4.33 -5.45 5.14
CA GLY A 224 3.74 -5.05 3.87
C GLY A 224 3.87 -3.55 3.57
N PHE A 225 3.86 -2.69 4.59
CA PHE A 225 4.10 -1.25 4.41
C PHE A 225 5.57 -0.85 4.26
N VAL A 226 6.50 -1.74 4.58
CA VAL A 226 7.95 -1.42 4.55
C VAL A 226 8.44 -1.09 3.15
N PRO A 227 8.07 -1.79 2.06
CA PRO A 227 8.50 -1.45 0.70
C PRO A 227 8.10 -0.04 0.30
N GLN A 228 6.85 0.36 0.52
CA GLN A 228 6.35 1.70 0.22
C GLN A 228 7.13 2.77 0.98
N MET A 229 7.38 2.54 2.28
CA MET A 229 8.17 3.45 3.11
C MET A 229 9.61 3.56 2.61
N LEU A 230 10.21 2.44 2.20
CA LEU A 230 11.57 2.42 1.67
C LEU A 230 11.69 3.25 0.39
N VAL A 231 10.75 3.10 -0.54
CA VAL A 231 10.68 3.90 -1.78
C VAL A 231 10.58 5.39 -1.44
N LEU A 232 9.67 5.78 -0.54
CA LEU A 232 9.53 7.16 -0.09
C LEU A 232 10.84 7.70 0.48
N PHE A 233 11.52 6.95 1.34
CA PHE A 233 12.79 7.36 1.93
C PHE A 233 13.91 7.49 0.90
N ILE A 234 13.98 6.63 -0.10
CA ILE A 234 14.93 6.74 -1.20
C ILE A 234 14.74 8.07 -1.94
N PHE A 235 13.51 8.42 -2.28
CA PHE A 235 13.22 9.71 -2.93
C PHE A 235 13.56 10.91 -2.05
N LEU A 236 13.22 10.86 -0.76
CA LEU A 236 13.57 11.93 0.18
C LEU A 236 15.10 12.07 0.33
N ALA A 237 15.83 10.96 0.46
CA ALA A 237 17.30 10.97 0.52
C ALA A 237 17.91 11.50 -0.77
N PHE A 238 17.33 11.20 -1.92
CA PHE A 238 17.74 11.78 -3.20
C PHE A 238 17.55 13.30 -3.22
N LEU A 239 16.39 13.82 -2.80
CA LEU A 239 16.14 15.27 -2.70
C LEU A 239 17.07 15.96 -1.70
N GLU A 240 17.42 15.27 -0.61
CA GLU A 240 18.38 15.78 0.37
C GLU A 240 19.79 15.82 -0.21
N SER A 241 20.24 14.77 -0.88
CA SER A 241 21.58 14.70 -1.51
C SER A 241 21.77 15.72 -2.62
N CYS A 242 20.72 16.05 -3.37
CA CYS A 242 20.73 17.14 -4.35
C CYS A 242 20.79 18.53 -3.71
N GLY A 243 20.72 18.64 -2.38
CA GLY A 243 20.70 19.90 -1.64
C GLY A 243 19.40 20.70 -1.80
N TYR A 244 18.36 20.08 -2.37
CA TYR A 244 17.06 20.73 -2.58
C TYR A 244 16.37 21.07 -1.25
N MET A 245 16.40 20.12 -0.29
CA MET A 245 15.82 20.29 1.03
C MET A 245 16.41 21.48 1.81
N ALA A 246 17.74 21.67 1.75
CA ALA A 246 18.40 22.79 2.42
C ALA A 246 17.93 24.15 1.87
N ARG A 247 17.72 24.24 0.55
CA ARG A 247 17.24 25.46 -0.11
C ARG A 247 15.81 25.81 0.26
N ILE A 248 14.94 24.81 0.27
CA ILE A 248 13.54 24.99 0.68
C ILE A 248 13.46 25.35 2.17
N ALA A 249 14.21 24.68 3.04
CA ALA A 249 14.27 25.01 4.45
C ALA A 249 14.64 26.48 4.70
N PHE A 250 15.58 27.03 3.92
CA PHE A 250 15.95 28.44 3.99
C PHE A 250 14.82 29.41 3.58
N ILE A 251 14.06 29.05 2.55
CA ILE A 251 12.91 29.84 2.10
C ILE A 251 11.78 29.77 3.12
N MET A 252 11.50 28.57 3.61
CA MET A 252 10.45 28.30 4.58
C MET A 252 10.76 28.88 5.98
N ASP A 253 12.04 29.05 6.34
CA ASP A 253 12.46 29.66 7.62
C ASP A 253 11.80 31.02 7.84
N ARG A 254 11.64 31.83 6.79
CA ARG A 254 10.95 33.13 6.87
C ARG A 254 9.45 32.98 7.21
N ILE A 255 8.80 31.93 6.70
CA ILE A 255 7.38 31.68 6.93
C ILE A 255 7.20 31.11 8.33
N PHE A 256 8.02 30.13 8.70
CA PHE A 256 7.95 29.44 9.99
C PHE A 256 8.29 30.36 11.17
N ARG A 257 9.19 31.33 10.99
CA ARG A 257 9.47 32.35 12.00
C ARG A 257 8.26 33.20 12.36
N LYS A 258 7.30 33.41 11.45
CA LYS A 258 6.05 34.10 11.77
C LYS A 258 5.17 33.32 12.75
N PHE A 259 5.32 31.98 12.76
CA PHE A 259 4.64 31.08 13.68
C PHE A 259 5.48 30.73 14.91
N GLY A 260 6.67 31.33 15.05
CA GLY A 260 7.58 31.09 16.15
C GLY A 260 8.35 29.78 16.07
N LEU A 261 8.42 29.16 14.89
CA LEU A 261 9.15 27.93 14.61
C LEU A 261 10.42 28.21 13.82
N SER A 262 11.44 27.37 13.98
CA SER A 262 12.66 27.42 13.16
C SER A 262 12.44 26.76 11.80
N GLY A 263 13.15 27.20 10.76
CA GLY A 263 13.11 26.60 9.44
C GLY A 263 13.53 25.11 9.42
N LYS A 264 14.29 24.66 10.41
CA LYS A 264 14.65 23.24 10.60
C LYS A 264 13.42 22.37 10.93
N SER A 265 12.35 22.93 11.47
CA SER A 265 11.10 22.21 11.78
C SER A 265 10.33 21.79 10.53
N PHE A 266 10.62 22.41 9.38
CA PHE A 266 9.96 22.11 8.13
C PHE A 266 10.25 20.67 7.64
N ILE A 267 11.50 20.21 7.75
CA ILE A 267 11.91 18.88 7.27
C ILE A 267 11.14 17.75 8.00
N PRO A 268 11.10 17.72 9.35
CA PRO A 268 10.28 16.74 10.07
C PRO A 268 8.79 16.80 9.75
N MET A 269 8.23 18.01 9.57
CA MET A 269 6.82 18.15 9.20
C MET A 269 6.53 17.58 7.81
N LEU A 270 7.45 17.78 6.88
CA LEU A 270 7.35 17.25 5.53
C LEU A 270 7.42 15.72 5.52
N ILE A 271 8.40 15.13 6.22
CA ILE A 271 8.50 13.68 6.36
C ILE A 271 7.26 13.14 7.07
N GLY A 272 6.77 13.87 8.07
CA GLY A 272 5.57 13.54 8.83
C GLY A 272 4.28 13.59 8.03
N SER A 273 4.22 14.27 6.88
CA SER A 273 3.05 14.21 6.00
C SER A 273 2.90 12.86 5.29
N GLY A 274 3.99 12.12 5.10
CA GLY A 274 3.96 10.75 4.57
C GLY A 274 3.82 9.71 5.70
N CYS A 275 4.64 9.81 6.74
CA CYS A 275 4.58 8.90 7.88
C CYS A 275 4.97 9.62 9.18
N GLY A 276 4.11 9.53 10.19
CA GLY A 276 4.31 10.20 11.49
C GLY A 276 5.56 9.74 12.23
N VAL A 277 5.86 8.45 12.22
CA VAL A 277 7.00 7.88 12.98
C VAL A 277 8.35 8.44 12.52
N PRO A 278 8.71 8.39 11.23
CA PRO A 278 9.95 9.01 10.75
C PRO A 278 9.96 10.53 10.92
N GLY A 279 8.82 11.20 10.77
CA GLY A 279 8.70 12.64 11.03
C GLY A 279 9.06 13.00 12.47
N ILE A 280 8.57 12.25 13.45
CA ILE A 280 8.91 12.40 14.86
C ILE A 280 10.40 12.09 15.09
N MET A 281 10.93 11.02 14.47
CA MET A 281 12.35 10.67 14.57
C MET A 281 13.25 11.77 14.01
N ALA A 282 12.89 12.36 12.86
CA ALA A 282 13.61 13.47 12.24
C ALA A 282 13.60 14.74 13.10
N SER A 283 12.58 14.94 13.95
CA SER A 283 12.53 16.09 14.86
C SER A 283 13.67 16.13 15.88
N ARG A 284 14.40 15.02 16.08
CA ARG A 284 15.60 14.97 16.94
C ARG A 284 16.74 15.86 16.44
N THR A 285 16.74 16.23 15.14
CA THR A 285 17.72 17.15 14.58
C THR A 285 17.50 18.60 15.00
N ILE A 286 16.38 18.91 15.63
CA ILE A 286 16.03 20.25 16.11
C ILE A 286 16.69 20.45 17.48
N GLU A 287 17.59 21.44 17.60
CA GLU A 287 18.34 21.73 18.82
C GLU A 287 17.49 22.37 19.93
N ASN A 288 16.49 23.18 19.52
CA ASN A 288 15.63 23.90 20.46
C ASN A 288 14.47 22.97 20.91
N ASP A 289 14.39 22.70 22.20
CA ASP A 289 13.37 21.82 22.79
C ASP A 289 11.94 22.32 22.59
N ARG A 290 11.72 23.62 22.57
CA ARG A 290 10.39 24.21 22.33
C ARG A 290 9.96 23.94 20.90
N ASP A 291 10.82 24.21 19.93
CA ASP A 291 10.53 24.01 18.50
C ASP A 291 10.33 22.52 18.20
N ARG A 292 11.14 21.66 18.83
CA ARG A 292 11.01 20.20 18.71
C ARG A 292 9.66 19.70 19.22
N LYS A 293 9.23 20.13 20.41
CA LYS A 293 7.93 19.75 20.97
C LYS A 293 6.77 20.26 20.09
N MET A 294 6.83 21.50 19.60
CA MET A 294 5.82 22.04 18.71
C MET A 294 5.75 21.26 17.38
N THR A 295 6.90 20.91 16.81
CA THR A 295 6.97 20.11 15.59
C THR A 295 6.37 18.72 15.79
N ILE A 296 6.69 18.04 16.89
CA ILE A 296 6.13 16.71 17.21
C ILE A 296 4.60 16.80 17.36
N MET A 297 4.10 17.80 18.08
CA MET A 297 2.65 18.00 18.23
C MET A 297 1.98 18.24 16.86
N THR A 298 2.56 19.07 16.01
CA THR A 298 1.99 19.37 14.69
C THR A 298 1.94 18.13 13.80
N VAL A 299 3.01 17.32 13.77
CA VAL A 299 3.05 16.06 13.01
C VAL A 299 1.97 15.10 13.51
N SER A 300 1.88 14.87 14.82
CA SER A 300 0.89 13.97 15.40
C SER A 300 -0.55 14.42 15.17
N TYR A 301 -0.81 15.74 15.27
CA TYR A 301 -2.16 16.28 15.04
C TYR A 301 -2.60 16.18 13.58
N THR A 302 -1.70 16.40 12.63
CA THR A 302 -2.04 16.31 11.20
C THR A 302 -2.50 14.91 10.81
N HIS A 303 -1.87 13.88 11.35
CA HIS A 303 -2.25 12.49 11.07
C HIS A 303 -3.53 12.02 11.78
N LEU A 304 -3.82 12.58 12.98
CA LEU A 304 -4.99 12.15 13.77
C LEU A 304 -6.27 12.90 13.42
N THR A 305 -6.18 14.16 12.98
CA THR A 305 -7.36 15.01 12.82
C THR A 305 -7.86 15.14 11.39
N LEU A 306 -6.99 15.01 10.38
CA LEU A 306 -7.41 15.10 8.98
C LEU A 306 -8.39 13.99 8.56
N PRO A 307 -8.17 12.71 8.89
CA PRO A 307 -9.13 11.66 8.53
C PRO A 307 -10.47 11.79 9.26
N THR A 308 -10.48 12.26 10.52
CA THR A 308 -11.72 12.39 11.31
C THR A 308 -12.61 13.56 10.89
N ILE A 309 -12.08 14.57 10.19
CA ILE A 309 -12.89 15.70 9.69
C ILE A 309 -13.66 15.32 8.41
N TYR A 310 -13.16 14.35 7.64
CA TYR A 310 -13.82 13.89 6.42
C TYR A 310 -14.82 12.74 6.65
N SER A 311 -14.88 12.17 7.86
CA SER A 311 -15.80 11.07 8.21
C SER A 311 -17.07 11.53 8.95
N VAL A 312 -17.39 12.85 8.96
CA VAL A 312 -18.61 13.40 9.55
C VAL A 312 -19.52 14.00 8.48
#